data_af43fd04600e48611b03bbe941a6b211
#
_entry.id   af43fd04600e48611b03bbe941a6b211
#
_cell.length_a   1.000
_cell.length_b   1.000
_cell.length_c   1.000
_cell.angle_alpha   90.00
_cell.angle_beta   90.00
_cell.angle_gamma   90.00
#
_symmetry.space_group_name_H-M   'P 1'
#
loop_
_entity.id
_entity.type
_entity.pdbx_description
1 polymer ?
#
loop_
_entity_poly.entity_id
_entity_poly.type
_entity_poly.pdbx_seq_one_letter_code
_entity_poly.pdbx_strand_id
1 'polypeptide(L)'
;MAFEQGDILSVENLKGKYLVVSKNFFNTTEQAVLCPIVSDTFLDPLHIKIETDEVQGIVMCEQMRLVDLRYRGYKKADRIHISDIIDITDAIQSIFDY
;
A
#
# COMPACT_ATOMS: atom_id res chain seq x y z
N MET A 1 13.77 -5.55 -9.63
CA MET A 1 12.43 -5.75 -9.06
C MET A 1 11.50 -4.67 -9.60
N ALA A 2 10.32 -5.07 -10.05
CA ALA A 2 9.42 -4.15 -10.74
C ALA A 2 8.56 -3.30 -9.79
N PHE A 3 8.46 -3.65 -8.52
CA PHE A 3 7.75 -2.84 -7.52
C PHE A 3 8.50 -2.89 -6.19
N GLU A 4 8.31 -1.87 -5.38
CA GLU A 4 9.00 -1.68 -4.11
C GLU A 4 8.04 -1.18 -3.04
N GLN A 5 8.42 -1.36 -1.78
CA GLN A 5 7.68 -0.79 -0.65
C GLN A 5 7.48 0.72 -0.88
N GLY A 6 6.26 1.18 -0.73
CA GLY A 6 5.91 2.58 -0.95
C GLY A 6 5.39 2.89 -2.35
N ASP A 7 5.46 1.95 -3.27
CA ASP A 7 4.88 2.14 -4.60
C ASP A 7 3.36 2.06 -4.55
N ILE A 8 2.71 2.89 -5.34
CA ILE A 8 1.26 2.88 -5.52
C ILE A 8 0.96 2.21 -6.86
N LEU A 9 0.15 1.16 -6.82
CA LEU A 9 -0.14 0.34 -7.99
C LEU A 9 -1.61 0.33 -8.35
N SER A 10 -1.89 0.26 -9.65
CA SER A 10 -3.16 -0.25 -10.17
C SER A 10 -2.92 -1.70 -10.51
N VAL A 11 -3.79 -2.59 -10.06
CA VAL A 11 -3.63 -4.04 -10.26
C VAL A 11 -4.79 -4.57 -11.07
N GLU A 12 -4.48 -5.41 -12.07
CA GLU A 12 -5.49 -6.03 -12.94
C GLU A 12 -6.54 -6.77 -12.11
N ASN A 13 -7.80 -6.54 -12.43
CA ASN A 13 -8.98 -7.13 -11.78
C ASN A 13 -9.21 -6.65 -10.33
N LEU A 14 -8.45 -5.64 -9.87
CA LEU A 14 -8.70 -4.97 -8.60
C LEU A 14 -9.08 -3.52 -8.88
N LYS A 15 -10.14 -3.06 -8.25
CA LYS A 15 -10.63 -1.70 -8.42
C LYS A 15 -9.87 -0.74 -7.52
N GLY A 16 -9.48 0.43 -8.07
CA GLY A 16 -8.80 1.48 -7.32
C GLY A 16 -7.29 1.30 -7.26
N LYS A 17 -6.68 2.04 -6.34
CA LYS A 17 -5.23 2.05 -6.15
C LYS A 17 -4.85 1.32 -4.87
N TYR A 18 -3.67 0.75 -4.87
CA TYR A 18 -3.14 -0.02 -3.74
C TYR A 18 -1.72 0.39 -3.43
N LEU A 19 -1.40 0.47 -2.15
CA LEU A 19 -0.06 0.78 -1.69
C LEU A 19 0.68 -0.51 -1.34
N VAL A 20 1.91 -0.66 -1.82
CA VAL A 20 2.80 -1.76 -1.43
C VAL A 20 3.36 -1.45 -0.05
N VAL A 21 2.96 -2.22 0.96
CA VAL A 21 3.41 -2.02 2.33
C VAL A 21 4.47 -3.02 2.77
N SER A 22 4.64 -4.12 2.04
CA SER A 22 5.63 -5.13 2.35
C SER A 22 7.03 -4.69 1.96
N LYS A 23 8.03 -5.14 2.74
CA LYS A 23 9.44 -4.83 2.49
C LYS A 23 9.94 -5.48 1.21
N ASN A 24 11.00 -4.90 0.66
CA ASN A 24 11.55 -5.36 -0.61
C ASN A 24 12.05 -6.79 -0.58
N PHE A 25 12.60 -7.27 0.56
CA PHE A 25 13.03 -8.67 0.63
C PHE A 25 11.84 -9.63 0.46
N PHE A 26 10.67 -9.27 0.99
CA PHE A 26 9.46 -10.06 0.80
C PHE A 26 8.97 -9.96 -0.65
N ASN A 27 9.09 -8.77 -1.22
CA ASN A 27 8.62 -8.49 -2.59
C ASN A 27 9.43 -9.27 -3.65
N THR A 28 10.61 -9.78 -3.28
CA THR A 28 11.40 -10.62 -4.21
C THR A 28 10.69 -11.93 -4.56
N THR A 29 9.69 -12.32 -3.80
CA THR A 29 8.85 -13.50 -4.13
C THR A 29 7.83 -13.19 -5.22
N GLU A 30 7.75 -11.93 -5.67
CA GLU A 30 6.75 -11.41 -6.59
C GLU A 30 5.34 -11.42 -6.00
N GLN A 31 5.23 -11.63 -4.70
CA GLN A 31 4.03 -11.38 -3.94
C GLN A 31 4.21 -10.10 -3.17
N ALA A 32 3.14 -9.40 -2.88
CA ALA A 32 3.18 -8.18 -2.10
C ALA A 32 1.99 -8.09 -1.16
N VAL A 33 2.21 -7.47 0.00
CA VAL A 33 1.10 -7.09 0.88
C VAL A 33 0.68 -5.70 0.47
N LEU A 34 -0.59 -5.54 0.12
CA LEU A 34 -1.16 -4.29 -0.38
C LEU A 34 -2.23 -3.77 0.56
N CYS A 35 -2.29 -2.46 0.72
CA CYS A 35 -3.38 -1.77 1.41
C CYS A 35 -4.13 -0.91 0.41
N PRO A 36 -5.47 -0.92 0.42
CA PRO A 36 -6.24 -0.09 -0.49
C PRO A 36 -6.14 1.38 -0.12
N ILE A 37 -6.20 2.23 -1.15
CA ILE A 37 -6.24 3.68 -1.01
C ILE A 37 -7.63 4.11 -1.42
N VAL A 38 -8.36 4.77 -0.52
CA VAL A 38 -9.72 5.22 -0.77
C VAL A 38 -9.77 6.75 -0.75
N SER A 39 -10.80 7.33 -1.38
CA SER A 39 -10.92 8.79 -1.47
C SER A 39 -11.47 9.40 -0.19
N ASP A 40 -12.27 8.66 0.57
CA ASP A 40 -12.93 9.16 1.76
C ASP A 40 -13.26 8.02 2.73
N THR A 41 -13.09 8.29 4.02
CA THR A 41 -13.45 7.37 5.09
C THR A 41 -13.44 8.15 6.42
N PHE A 42 -13.94 7.53 7.49
CA PHE A 42 -13.86 8.16 8.82
C PHE A 42 -12.42 8.18 9.32
N LEU A 43 -12.09 9.16 10.15
CA LEU A 43 -10.75 9.28 10.73
C LEU A 43 -10.52 8.19 11.77
N ASP A 44 -9.33 7.61 11.76
CA ASP A 44 -8.97 6.48 12.60
C ASP A 44 -7.44 6.37 12.58
N PRO A 45 -6.80 5.93 13.67
CA PRO A 45 -5.33 5.78 13.66
C PRO A 45 -4.78 4.85 12.58
N LEU A 46 -5.61 3.95 12.04
CA LEU A 46 -5.21 3.03 10.96
C LEU A 46 -5.53 3.56 9.57
N HIS A 47 -6.12 4.75 9.47
CA HIS A 47 -6.48 5.38 8.20
C HIS A 47 -5.56 6.58 7.99
N ILE A 48 -4.57 6.44 7.15
CA ILE A 48 -3.51 7.44 6.99
C ILE A 48 -3.63 8.15 5.65
N LYS A 49 -3.77 9.48 5.73
CA LYS A 49 -3.89 10.33 4.55
C LYS A 49 -2.53 10.42 3.85
N ILE A 50 -2.54 10.25 2.54
CA ILE A 50 -1.35 10.43 1.71
C ILE A 50 -1.67 11.37 0.55
N GLU A 51 -0.64 12.04 0.08
CA GLU A 51 -0.74 12.91 -1.09
C GLU A 51 0.56 12.85 -1.87
N THR A 52 0.46 12.52 -3.15
CA THR A 52 1.59 12.53 -4.08
C THR A 52 1.18 13.40 -5.27
N ASP A 53 2.06 13.55 -6.25
CA ASP A 53 1.74 14.33 -7.44
C ASP A 53 0.55 13.74 -8.22
N GLU A 54 0.42 12.42 -8.21
CA GLU A 54 -0.56 11.70 -9.02
C GLU A 54 -1.72 11.11 -8.21
N VAL A 55 -1.54 10.91 -6.90
CA VAL A 55 -2.51 10.18 -6.09
C VAL A 55 -2.76 10.93 -4.78
N GLN A 56 -4.04 11.02 -4.42
CA GLN A 56 -4.47 11.63 -3.18
C GLN A 56 -5.53 10.73 -2.57
N GLY A 57 -5.36 10.37 -1.31
CA GLY A 57 -6.32 9.48 -0.67
C GLY A 57 -5.90 9.05 0.72
N ILE A 58 -6.57 8.03 1.22
CA ILE A 58 -6.40 7.51 2.57
C ILE A 58 -6.07 6.03 2.49
N VAL A 59 -4.95 5.65 3.09
CA VAL A 59 -4.52 4.24 3.13
C VAL A 59 -5.23 3.56 4.29
N MET A 60 -5.93 2.46 3.96
CA MET A 60 -6.67 1.65 4.94
C MET A 60 -5.73 0.55 5.46
N CYS A 61 -4.98 0.85 6.52
CA CYS A 61 -3.92 -0.04 6.99
C CYS A 61 -4.42 -1.38 7.52
N GLU A 62 -5.65 -1.43 8.03
CA GLU A 62 -6.23 -2.67 8.54
C GLU A 62 -6.76 -3.59 7.43
N GLN A 63 -6.84 -3.11 6.20
CA GLN A 63 -7.36 -3.90 5.09
C GLN A 63 -6.25 -4.44 4.19
N MET A 64 -5.21 -4.93 4.84
CA MET A 64 -4.09 -5.56 4.13
C MET A 64 -4.55 -6.82 3.40
N ARG A 65 -4.00 -7.05 2.21
CA ARG A 65 -4.21 -8.27 1.48
C ARG A 65 -2.93 -8.70 0.77
N LEU A 66 -2.70 -10.00 0.75
CA LEU A 66 -1.59 -10.58 0.01
C LEU A 66 -2.03 -10.77 -1.44
N VAL A 67 -1.24 -10.28 -2.38
CA VAL A 67 -1.53 -10.40 -3.81
C VAL A 67 -0.31 -10.96 -4.51
N ASP A 68 -0.55 -11.97 -5.35
CA ASP A 68 0.49 -12.56 -6.19
C ASP A 68 0.54 -11.79 -7.50
N LEU A 69 1.64 -11.08 -7.72
CA LEU A 69 1.82 -10.22 -8.89
C LEU A 69 2.58 -10.92 -10.02
N ARG A 70 2.89 -12.22 -9.89
CA ARG A 70 3.54 -12.97 -10.98
C ARG A 70 2.62 -13.15 -12.18
N TYR A 71 1.33 -13.30 -11.92
CA TYR A 71 0.36 -13.65 -12.94
C TYR A 71 -0.70 -12.57 -13.17
N ARG A 72 -0.56 -11.43 -12.51
CA ARG A 72 -1.46 -10.29 -12.68
C ARG A 72 -0.70 -9.11 -13.25
N GLY A 73 -1.30 -8.44 -14.22
CA GLY A 73 -0.79 -7.18 -14.69
C GLY A 73 -0.94 -6.11 -13.61
N TYR A 74 0.04 -5.22 -13.52
CA TYR A 74 -0.05 -4.08 -12.63
C TYR A 74 0.70 -2.91 -13.25
N LYS A 75 0.39 -1.72 -12.78
CA LYS A 75 0.97 -0.49 -13.27
C LYS A 75 1.28 0.42 -12.10
N LYS A 76 2.51 0.93 -12.06
CA LYS A 76 2.90 1.89 -11.03
C LYS A 76 2.29 3.24 -11.34
N ALA A 77 1.54 3.80 -10.39
CA ALA A 77 0.93 5.12 -10.51
C ALA A 77 1.82 6.20 -9.91
N ASP A 78 2.42 5.94 -8.76
CA ASP A 78 3.30 6.89 -8.07
C ASP A 78 3.99 6.19 -6.91
N ARG A 79 4.63 6.99 -6.05
CA ARG A 79 5.35 6.50 -4.88
C ARG A 79 5.15 7.49 -3.73
N ILE A 80 4.93 6.98 -2.53
CA ILE A 80 4.79 7.84 -1.35
C ILE A 80 6.16 8.23 -0.77
N HIS A 81 6.19 9.25 0.08
CA HIS A 81 7.40 9.69 0.77
C HIS A 81 7.79 8.69 1.85
N ILE A 82 9.09 8.67 2.20
CA ILE A 82 9.61 7.77 3.23
C ILE A 82 8.94 8.00 4.59
N SER A 83 8.61 9.25 4.91
CA SER A 83 7.92 9.57 6.17
C SER A 83 6.55 8.90 6.25
N ASP A 84 5.84 8.82 5.12
CA ASP A 84 4.54 8.15 5.06
C ASP A 84 4.70 6.64 5.18
N ILE A 85 5.76 6.08 4.60
CA ILE A 85 6.06 4.65 4.74
C ILE A 85 6.25 4.30 6.22
N ILE A 86 7.01 5.12 6.95
CA ILE A 86 7.25 4.91 8.37
C ILE A 86 5.94 4.96 9.16
N ASP A 87 5.12 5.98 8.93
CA ASP A 87 3.85 6.13 9.64
C ASP A 87 2.90 4.96 9.37
N ILE A 88 2.83 4.52 8.13
CA ILE A 88 1.95 3.43 7.73
C ILE A 88 2.42 2.10 8.30
N THR A 89 3.72 1.82 8.24
CA THR A 89 4.25 0.57 8.80
C THR A 89 4.13 0.55 10.31
N ASP A 90 4.29 1.68 10.99
CA ASP A 90 4.06 1.78 12.43
C ASP A 90 2.59 1.49 12.77
N ALA A 91 1.65 2.03 11.99
CA ALA A 91 0.23 1.77 12.19
C ALA A 91 -0.09 0.28 12.01
N ILE A 92 0.48 -0.35 10.98
CA ILE A 92 0.28 -1.77 10.73
C ILE A 92 0.84 -2.61 11.88
N GLN A 93 2.03 -2.28 12.37
CA GLN A 93 2.64 -2.99 13.49
C GLN A 93 1.77 -2.92 14.74
N SER A 94 1.10 -1.78 14.96
CA SER A 94 0.24 -1.59 16.12
C SER A 94 -0.94 -2.55 16.17
N ILE A 95 -1.31 -3.16 15.03
CA ILE A 95 -2.38 -4.15 14.98
C ILE A 95 -1.96 -5.44 15.68
N PHE A 96 -0.67 -5.75 15.66
CA PHE A 96 -0.12 -7.01 16.18
C PHE A 96 0.57 -6.87 17.53
N ASP A 97 0.91 -5.66 17.93
CA ASP A 97 1.55 -5.40 19.22
C ASP A 97 0.52 -5.42 20.35
N TYR A 98 0.95 -5.86 21.54
CA TYR A 98 0.10 -5.83 22.71
C TYR A 98 0.89 -5.47 23.96
#